data_6521ec566462258810006c4e831de39a
#
_entry.id   6521ec566462258810006c4e831de39a
#
_cell.length_a   1.000
_cell.length_b   1.000
_cell.length_c   1.000
_cell.angle_alpha   90.00
_cell.angle_beta   90.00
_cell.angle_gamma   90.00
#
_symmetry.space_group_name_H-M   'P 1'
#
loop_
_entity.id
_entity.type
_entity.pdbx_description
1 polymer ?
#
loop_
_entity_poly.entity_id
_entity_poly.type
_entity_poly.pdbx_seq_one_letter_code
_entity_poly.pdbx_strand_id
1 'polypeptide(L)'
;MFGIWDLKPKIKMTSTCVECPVKGCSQSVERQHDHFRREERYYCPDHKIYISPSTFEYANEEDNLLWKSKPDLDLLKAIKTVKRESRIARDNSEDALTWNIFRFLEITNQLGGLLSWLTQMEHAQTELIYWSYSQKTKEAWS
;
A
#
# COMPACT_ATOMS: atom_id res chain seq x y z
N MET A 1 -8.95 -5.00 -2.01
CA MET A 1 -7.77 -4.83 -2.88
C MET A 1 -8.11 -5.29 -4.29
N PHE A 2 -7.75 -4.51 -5.30
CA PHE A 2 -7.91 -4.88 -6.70
C PHE A 2 -6.59 -5.42 -7.22
N GLY A 3 -6.64 -6.54 -7.96
CA GLY A 3 -5.50 -7.00 -8.71
C GLY A 3 -5.31 -6.18 -10.00
N ILE A 4 -4.12 -6.23 -10.59
CA ILE A 4 -3.86 -5.55 -11.87
C ILE A 4 -4.85 -5.99 -12.97
N TRP A 5 -5.36 -7.23 -12.88
CA TRP A 5 -6.32 -7.80 -13.82
C TRP A 5 -7.73 -7.24 -13.66
N ASP A 6 -8.04 -6.61 -12.52
CA ASP A 6 -9.32 -5.99 -12.22
C ASP A 6 -9.36 -4.53 -12.68
N LEU A 7 -8.24 -4.00 -13.15
CA LEU A 7 -8.17 -2.63 -13.65
C LEU A 7 -8.42 -2.56 -15.16
N LYS A 8 -9.07 -1.48 -15.59
CA LYS A 8 -9.26 -1.17 -17.00
C LYS A 8 -7.91 -0.89 -17.65
N PRO A 9 -7.62 -1.40 -18.85
CA PRO A 9 -6.37 -1.10 -19.55
C PRO A 9 -6.27 0.39 -19.94
N LYS A 10 -7.40 1.07 -20.05
CA LYS A 10 -7.50 2.50 -20.33
C LYS A 10 -8.73 3.07 -19.64
N ILE A 11 -8.56 4.13 -18.88
CA ILE A 11 -9.65 4.90 -18.27
C ILE A 11 -10.05 6.07 -19.16
N LYS A 12 -11.34 6.38 -19.21
CA LYS A 12 -11.83 7.57 -19.87
C LYS A 12 -11.64 8.77 -18.96
N MET A 13 -11.15 9.85 -19.54
CA MET A 13 -10.89 11.08 -18.82
C MET A 13 -11.25 12.27 -19.71
N THR A 14 -11.96 13.23 -19.13
CA THR A 14 -12.29 14.52 -19.75
C THR A 14 -11.57 15.66 -19.03
N SER A 15 -11.84 16.89 -19.41
CA SER A 15 -11.33 18.05 -18.68
C SER A 15 -11.89 18.15 -17.26
N THR A 16 -13.08 17.58 -17.00
CA THR A 16 -13.80 17.72 -15.72
C THR A 16 -13.96 16.44 -14.94
N CYS A 17 -13.89 15.27 -15.57
CA CYS A 17 -14.19 13.99 -14.95
C CYS A 17 -13.14 12.92 -15.26
N VAL A 18 -13.01 11.96 -14.33
CA VAL A 18 -12.20 10.74 -14.46
C VAL A 18 -13.07 9.53 -14.16
N GLU A 19 -13.04 8.53 -15.03
CA GLU A 19 -13.74 7.26 -14.85
C GLU A 19 -13.04 6.42 -13.76
N CYS A 20 -13.84 5.67 -12.99
CA CYS A 20 -13.30 4.69 -12.05
C CYS A 20 -12.44 3.65 -12.78
N PRO A 21 -11.21 3.37 -12.31
CA PRO A 21 -10.28 2.46 -12.97
C PRO A 21 -10.69 0.98 -12.90
N VAL A 22 -11.66 0.62 -12.07
CA VAL A 22 -12.05 -0.79 -11.89
C VAL A 22 -12.96 -1.25 -13.02
N LYS A 23 -12.67 -2.43 -13.60
CA LYS A 23 -13.48 -3.05 -14.66
C LYS A 23 -14.93 -3.22 -14.22
N GLY A 24 -15.85 -2.98 -15.15
CA GLY A 24 -17.29 -3.09 -14.90
C GLY A 24 -17.89 -1.90 -14.13
N CYS A 25 -17.08 -1.00 -13.58
CA CYS A 25 -17.58 0.21 -12.94
C CYS A 25 -17.89 1.30 -13.97
N SER A 26 -19.10 1.87 -13.87
CA SER A 26 -19.53 3.01 -14.72
C SER A 26 -19.41 4.37 -14.00
N GLN A 27 -18.96 4.38 -12.74
CA GLN A 27 -18.81 5.61 -11.98
C GLN A 27 -17.74 6.52 -12.58
N SER A 28 -18.02 7.81 -12.57
CA SER A 28 -17.07 8.86 -12.90
C SER A 28 -17.05 9.88 -11.78
N VAL A 29 -15.90 10.37 -11.43
CA VAL A 29 -15.68 11.35 -10.38
C VAL A 29 -15.14 12.65 -10.98
N GLU A 30 -15.20 13.74 -10.23
CA GLU A 30 -14.59 15.00 -10.65
C GLU A 30 -13.07 14.85 -10.80
N ARG A 31 -12.49 15.49 -11.80
CA ARG A 31 -11.05 15.44 -12.05
C ARG A 31 -10.28 16.33 -11.08
N GLN A 32 -9.34 15.76 -10.36
CA GLN A 32 -8.37 16.51 -9.57
C GLN A 32 -7.28 17.10 -10.48
N HIS A 33 -6.81 18.30 -10.19
CA HIS A 33 -5.80 18.99 -11.03
C HIS A 33 -4.44 19.14 -10.35
N ASP A 34 -4.42 19.49 -9.07
CA ASP A 34 -3.16 19.84 -8.39
C ASP A 34 -2.67 18.73 -7.46
N HIS A 35 -3.06 18.83 -6.19
CA HIS A 35 -2.67 17.86 -5.18
C HIS A 35 -3.76 16.83 -4.98
N PHE A 36 -3.37 15.60 -4.66
CA PHE A 36 -4.32 14.55 -4.33
C PHE A 36 -5.15 14.94 -3.09
N ARG A 37 -6.46 14.90 -3.23
CA ARG A 37 -7.42 15.24 -2.18
C ARG A 37 -8.40 14.10 -1.94
N ARG A 38 -8.75 13.90 -0.67
CA ARG A 38 -9.73 12.91 -0.22
C ARG A 38 -11.06 13.61 0.07
N GLU A 39 -11.73 14.06 -0.97
CA GLU A 39 -13.02 14.72 -0.91
C GLU A 39 -14.07 13.85 -1.61
N GLU A 40 -15.34 13.95 -1.17
CA GLU A 40 -16.44 13.13 -1.68
C GLU A 40 -16.61 13.20 -3.21
N ARG A 41 -16.40 14.37 -3.79
CA ARG A 41 -16.48 14.59 -5.25
C ARG A 41 -15.45 13.78 -6.06
N TYR A 42 -14.40 13.26 -5.42
CA TYR A 42 -13.38 12.41 -6.03
C TYR A 42 -13.51 10.94 -5.66
N TYR A 43 -14.59 10.58 -4.97
CA TYR A 43 -14.78 9.27 -4.37
C TYR A 43 -15.68 8.37 -5.21
N CYS A 44 -15.25 7.15 -5.47
CA CYS A 44 -16.08 6.09 -6.01
C CYS A 44 -16.66 5.25 -4.86
N PRO A 45 -17.99 5.31 -4.59
CA PRO A 45 -18.59 4.59 -3.48
C PRO A 45 -18.62 3.07 -3.69
N ASP A 46 -18.71 2.62 -4.94
CA ASP A 46 -18.76 1.19 -5.27
C ASP A 46 -17.46 0.47 -4.91
N HIS A 47 -16.33 1.16 -5.04
CA HIS A 47 -15.00 0.58 -4.80
C HIS A 47 -14.26 1.19 -3.61
N LYS A 48 -14.86 2.18 -2.94
CA LYS A 48 -14.30 2.85 -1.76
C LYS A 48 -12.90 3.41 -2.00
N ILE A 49 -12.73 4.06 -3.15
CA ILE A 49 -11.46 4.66 -3.57
C ILE A 49 -11.63 6.14 -3.93
N TYR A 50 -10.63 6.96 -3.63
CA TYR A 50 -10.49 8.31 -4.14
C TYR A 50 -9.65 8.27 -5.41
N ILE A 51 -10.09 8.93 -6.47
CA ILE A 51 -9.53 8.80 -7.82
C ILE A 51 -8.88 10.11 -8.26
N SER A 52 -7.73 10.00 -8.89
CA SER A 52 -7.07 11.07 -9.64
C SER A 52 -6.72 10.58 -11.06
N PRO A 53 -6.27 11.47 -11.96
CA PRO A 53 -5.91 11.07 -13.32
C PRO A 53 -4.81 10.00 -13.42
N SER A 54 -3.94 9.88 -12.42
CA SER A 54 -2.75 9.01 -12.46
C SER A 54 -2.71 7.93 -11.39
N THR A 55 -3.58 8.02 -10.38
CA THR A 55 -3.55 7.10 -9.22
C THR A 55 -4.88 7.09 -8.50
N PHE A 56 -5.09 6.09 -7.66
CA PHE A 56 -6.20 6.07 -6.71
C PHE A 56 -5.70 5.72 -5.31
N GLU A 57 -6.48 6.07 -4.30
CA GLU A 57 -6.22 5.70 -2.91
C GLU A 57 -7.43 5.00 -2.32
N TYR A 58 -7.20 3.93 -1.59
CA TYR A 58 -8.25 3.28 -0.80
C TYR A 58 -8.70 4.20 0.34
N ALA A 59 -10.00 4.26 0.60
CA ALA A 59 -10.54 4.98 1.75
C ALA A 59 -10.03 4.41 3.06
N ASN A 60 -9.89 3.08 3.13
CA ASN A 60 -9.22 2.37 4.20
C ASN A 60 -7.86 1.85 3.69
N GLU A 61 -6.76 2.28 4.29
CA GLU A 61 -5.41 1.88 3.88
C GLU A 61 -5.15 0.38 3.97
N GLU A 62 -5.85 -0.33 4.88
CA GLU A 62 -5.74 -1.77 5.03
C GLU A 62 -6.21 -2.53 3.78
N ASP A 63 -7.05 -1.89 2.95
CA ASP A 63 -7.53 -2.50 1.72
C ASP A 63 -6.45 -2.62 0.64
N ASN A 64 -5.32 -1.93 0.80
CA ASN A 64 -4.14 -2.05 -0.06
C ASN A 64 -3.10 -3.06 0.46
N LEU A 65 -3.40 -3.76 1.54
CA LEU A 65 -2.48 -4.71 2.16
C LEU A 65 -2.90 -6.16 1.88
N LEU A 66 -1.95 -7.00 1.51
CA LEU A 66 -2.12 -8.46 1.42
C LEU A 66 -2.11 -9.11 2.80
N TRP A 67 -1.25 -8.62 3.69
CA TRP A 67 -1.05 -9.13 5.04
C TRP A 67 -1.68 -8.17 6.03
N LYS A 68 -2.83 -8.56 6.59
CA LYS A 68 -3.64 -7.73 7.48
C LYS A 68 -4.32 -8.53 8.59
N SER A 69 -3.64 -9.57 9.06
CA SER A 69 -4.04 -10.24 10.28
C SER A 69 -3.89 -9.31 11.49
N LYS A 70 -4.48 -9.66 12.63
CA LYS A 70 -4.35 -8.82 13.82
C LYS A 70 -2.90 -8.47 14.18
N PRO A 71 -1.93 -9.42 14.21
CA PRO A 71 -0.52 -9.10 14.44
C PRO A 71 0.07 -8.14 13.40
N ASP A 72 -0.32 -8.27 12.13
CA ASP A 72 0.15 -7.38 11.06
C ASP A 72 -0.33 -5.94 11.28
N LEU A 73 -1.60 -5.78 11.64
CA LEU A 73 -2.19 -4.46 11.90
C LEU A 73 -1.64 -3.82 13.18
N ASP A 74 -1.38 -4.61 14.22
CA ASP A 74 -0.73 -4.13 15.44
C ASP A 74 0.70 -3.64 15.14
N LEU A 75 1.45 -4.36 14.29
CA LEU A 75 2.76 -3.91 13.81
C LEU A 75 2.66 -2.62 13.00
N LEU A 76 1.70 -2.53 12.07
CA LEU A 76 1.49 -1.34 11.26
C LEU A 76 1.21 -0.11 12.14
N LYS A 77 0.38 -0.26 13.16
CA LYS A 77 0.13 0.81 14.14
C LYS A 77 1.40 1.25 14.84
N ALA A 78 2.23 0.31 15.29
CA ALA A 78 3.49 0.62 15.96
C ALA A 78 4.45 1.38 15.01
N ILE A 79 4.57 0.95 13.76
CA ILE A 79 5.39 1.64 12.75
C ILE A 79 4.89 3.08 12.54
N LYS A 80 3.58 3.30 12.48
CA LYS A 80 2.98 4.63 12.30
C LYS A 80 3.26 5.60 13.44
N THR A 81 3.63 5.13 14.60
CA THR A 81 4.08 6.02 15.67
C THR A 81 5.44 6.67 15.37
N VAL A 82 6.24 5.99 14.55
CA VAL A 82 7.59 6.43 14.14
C VAL A 82 7.54 7.12 12.77
N LYS A 83 6.88 6.50 11.81
CA LYS A 83 6.70 7.05 10.47
C LYS A 83 5.48 7.96 10.41
N ARG A 84 5.71 9.27 10.43
CA ARG A 84 4.66 10.29 10.48
C ARG A 84 3.82 10.35 9.19
N GLU A 85 4.44 10.10 8.03
CA GLU A 85 3.75 10.08 6.74
C GLU A 85 3.75 8.67 6.17
N SER A 86 2.56 8.16 5.85
CA SER A 86 2.37 6.87 5.22
C SER A 86 1.50 7.04 3.98
N ARG A 87 1.93 6.44 2.87
CA ARG A 87 1.16 6.40 1.62
C ARG A 87 0.62 5.01 1.31
N ILE A 88 0.50 4.17 2.33
CA ILE A 88 0.04 2.77 2.18
C ILE A 88 -1.30 2.67 1.46
N ALA A 89 -2.21 3.63 1.66
CA ALA A 89 -3.51 3.64 1.00
C ALA A 89 -3.45 3.82 -0.53
N ARG A 90 -2.34 4.35 -1.06
CA ARG A 90 -2.20 4.66 -2.49
C ARG A 90 -1.78 3.43 -3.28
N ASP A 91 -2.40 3.18 -4.44
CA ASP A 91 -2.16 2.03 -5.30
C ASP A 91 -0.71 1.87 -5.75
N ASN A 92 -0.06 2.97 -6.10
CA ASN A 92 1.33 3.02 -6.55
C ASN A 92 2.33 3.37 -5.44
N SER A 93 2.01 3.04 -4.20
CA SER A 93 2.84 3.38 -3.03
C SER A 93 4.00 2.41 -2.83
N GLU A 94 5.20 2.93 -2.72
CA GLU A 94 6.37 2.17 -2.28
C GLU A 94 6.19 1.61 -0.87
N ASP A 95 5.46 2.31 0.00
CA ASP A 95 5.16 1.85 1.36
C ASP A 95 4.32 0.57 1.36
N ALA A 96 3.27 0.53 0.52
CA ALA A 96 2.43 -0.67 0.38
C ALA A 96 3.19 -1.82 -0.25
N LEU A 97 4.01 -1.55 -1.27
CA LEU A 97 4.87 -2.56 -1.90
C LEU A 97 5.88 -3.13 -0.90
N THR A 98 6.57 -2.25 -0.17
CA THR A 98 7.53 -2.63 0.88
C THR A 98 6.86 -3.50 1.94
N TRP A 99 5.71 -3.07 2.46
CA TRP A 99 4.94 -3.87 3.40
C TRP A 99 4.62 -5.26 2.86
N ASN A 100 3.99 -5.33 1.71
CA ASN A 100 3.50 -6.59 1.15
C ASN A 100 4.64 -7.57 0.88
N ILE A 101 5.77 -7.11 0.34
CA ILE A 101 6.94 -7.97 0.06
C ILE A 101 7.60 -8.44 1.36
N PHE A 102 7.94 -7.53 2.26
CA PHE A 102 8.71 -7.90 3.44
C PHE A 102 7.88 -8.67 4.47
N ARG A 103 6.58 -8.38 4.59
CA ARG A 103 5.69 -9.25 5.40
C ARG A 103 5.59 -10.66 4.82
N PHE A 104 5.54 -10.79 3.50
CA PHE A 104 5.60 -12.11 2.86
C PHE A 104 6.87 -12.86 3.25
N LEU A 105 8.03 -12.24 3.13
CA LEU A 105 9.32 -12.87 3.45
C LEU A 105 9.44 -13.28 4.91
N GLU A 106 8.92 -12.47 5.83
CA GLU A 106 8.90 -12.81 7.27
C GLU A 106 7.94 -13.97 7.56
N ILE A 107 6.68 -13.87 7.13
CA ILE A 107 5.63 -14.87 7.42
C ILE A 107 6.01 -16.23 6.82
N THR A 108 6.67 -16.25 5.67
CA THR A 108 7.11 -17.48 5.00
C THR A 108 8.51 -17.93 5.41
N ASN A 109 9.17 -17.22 6.33
CA ASN A 109 10.54 -17.48 6.79
C ASN A 109 11.57 -17.51 5.64
N GLN A 110 11.38 -16.67 4.63
CA GLN A 110 12.26 -16.62 3.45
C GLN A 110 13.29 -15.50 3.49
N LEU A 111 13.26 -14.64 4.48
CA LEU A 111 14.15 -13.48 4.58
C LEU A 111 15.62 -13.88 4.65
N GLY A 112 15.98 -14.87 5.48
CA GLY A 112 17.34 -15.38 5.59
C GLY A 112 17.85 -15.97 4.27
N GLY A 113 17.01 -16.71 3.55
CA GLY A 113 17.34 -17.28 2.24
C GLY A 113 17.59 -16.19 1.19
N LEU A 114 16.76 -15.15 1.15
CA LEU A 114 16.95 -14.00 0.26
C LEU A 114 18.27 -13.28 0.55
N LEU A 115 18.57 -13.02 1.81
CA LEU A 115 19.81 -12.35 2.21
C LEU A 115 21.04 -13.21 1.89
N SER A 116 20.98 -14.52 2.16
CA SER A 116 22.07 -15.44 1.82
C SER A 116 22.34 -15.48 0.32
N TRP A 117 21.27 -15.45 -0.49
CA TRP A 117 21.41 -15.38 -1.94
C TRP A 117 22.03 -14.07 -2.42
N LEU A 118 21.60 -12.93 -1.86
CA LEU A 118 22.11 -11.60 -2.24
C LEU A 118 23.56 -11.38 -1.82
N THR A 119 23.94 -11.82 -0.62
CA THR A 119 25.27 -11.56 -0.03
C THR A 119 26.26 -12.68 -0.26
N GLN A 120 25.83 -13.85 -0.75
CA GLN A 120 26.61 -15.08 -0.86
C GLN A 120 27.17 -15.55 0.51
N MET A 121 26.50 -15.20 1.60
CA MET A 121 26.84 -15.56 2.98
C MET A 121 25.66 -16.21 3.67
N GLU A 122 25.89 -17.10 4.62
CA GLU A 122 24.83 -17.67 5.44
C GLU A 122 24.34 -16.67 6.49
N HIS A 123 23.02 -16.54 6.62
CA HIS A 123 22.36 -15.69 7.61
C HIS A 123 21.42 -16.54 8.48
N ALA A 124 21.92 -16.93 9.67
CA ALA A 124 21.16 -17.77 10.60
C ALA A 124 20.08 -16.98 11.39
N GLN A 125 20.32 -15.71 11.62
CA GLN A 125 19.38 -14.83 12.29
C GLN A 125 19.22 -13.53 11.53
N THR A 126 18.00 -13.19 11.19
CA THR A 126 17.66 -11.99 10.44
C THR A 126 16.47 -11.29 11.10
N GLU A 127 16.50 -9.98 11.06
CA GLU A 127 15.41 -9.14 11.53
C GLU A 127 15.15 -8.03 10.52
N LEU A 128 13.87 -7.73 10.27
CA LEU A 128 13.47 -6.55 9.53
C LEU A 128 13.19 -5.38 10.47
N ILE A 129 13.78 -4.26 10.16
CA ILE A 129 13.51 -2.99 10.82
C ILE A 129 12.68 -2.14 9.84
N TYR A 130 11.40 -1.97 10.16
CA TYR A 130 10.47 -1.21 9.33
C TYR A 130 10.54 0.28 9.66
N TRP A 131 11.07 1.09 8.75
CA TRP A 131 11.16 2.56 8.94
C TRP A 131 11.68 2.96 10.31
N SER A 132 12.80 2.36 10.72
CA SER A 132 13.43 2.51 12.04
C SER A 132 12.68 1.85 13.21
N TYR A 133 11.62 1.09 13.00
CA TYR A 133 10.93 0.33 14.05
C TYR A 133 11.37 -1.14 14.05
N SER A 134 11.91 -1.61 15.19
CA SER A 134 12.26 -3.01 15.44
C SER A 134 11.10 -3.74 16.13
N GLN A 135 10.65 -4.84 15.53
CA GLN A 135 9.64 -5.71 16.15
C GLN A 135 10.20 -6.42 17.40
N LYS A 136 11.49 -6.76 17.40
CA LYS A 136 12.15 -7.51 18.47
C LYS A 136 12.30 -6.69 19.73
N THR A 137 12.77 -5.45 19.61
CA THR A 137 12.94 -4.54 20.77
C THR A 137 11.67 -3.73 21.05
N LYS A 138 10.75 -3.63 20.10
CA LYS A 138 9.56 -2.77 20.13
C LYS A 138 9.90 -1.28 20.28
N GLU A 139 11.03 -0.88 19.75
CA GLU A 139 11.56 0.47 19.84
C GLU A 139 11.87 1.04 18.46
N ALA A 140 11.86 2.38 18.39
CA ALA A 140 12.36 3.10 17.24
C ALA A 140 13.88 3.20 17.31
N TRP A 141 14.55 2.94 16.19
CA TRP A 141 15.97 3.17 16.03
C TRP A 141 16.19 4.60 15.53
N SER A 142 16.99 5.35 16.26
CA SER A 142 17.39 6.72 15.91
C SER A 142 18.55 6.72 14.90
#